data_9a30b161d059ea3857cf47b19f29e9d9
#
_entry.id   9a30b161d059ea3857cf47b19f29e9d9
#
_cell.length_a   1.000
_cell.length_b   1.000
_cell.length_c   1.000
_cell.angle_alpha   90.00
_cell.angle_beta   90.00
_cell.angle_gamma   90.00
#
_symmetry.space_group_name_H-M   'P 1'
#
loop_
_entity.id
_entity.type
_entity.pdbx_description
1 polymer ?
#
loop_
_entity_poly.entity_id
_entity_poly.type
_entity_poly.pdbx_seq_one_letter_code
_entity_poly.pdbx_strand_id
1 'polypeptide(L)'
;MKSLKKKRRVQVILLTFVALAVSTVLIGKAMEGGINYFRSPSEVAETPPPPTELFRIGGLVTVGSLVRGADDQIMFSVTDGGATIPVVYTGVLPDLFAEDQGMIGQGRLVNGTFEAVEILAKHDETYMPKEVIDALKAQGVYVDPDGGNAVN
;
A
#
# COMPACT_ATOMS: atom_id res chain seq x y z
N MET A 1 -12.40 -35.31 49.30
CA MET A 1 -11.43 -34.29 48.97
C MET A 1 -10.86 -34.31 47.54
N LYS A 2 -11.06 -35.38 46.74
CA LYS A 2 -10.57 -35.47 45.34
C LYS A 2 -11.39 -34.71 44.31
N SER A 3 -12.66 -34.35 44.56
CA SER A 3 -13.55 -33.70 43.60
C SER A 3 -13.27 -32.21 43.40
N LEU A 4 -12.85 -31.49 44.42
CA LEU A 4 -12.53 -30.05 44.37
C LEU A 4 -11.29 -29.76 43.51
N LYS A 5 -10.28 -30.63 43.53
CA LYS A 5 -9.10 -30.51 42.68
C LYS A 5 -9.41 -30.71 41.20
N LYS A 6 -10.37 -31.64 40.90
CA LYS A 6 -10.82 -31.89 39.52
C LYS A 6 -11.63 -30.71 38.95
N LYS A 7 -12.55 -30.15 39.75
CA LYS A 7 -13.33 -28.94 39.35
C LYS A 7 -12.40 -27.76 39.08
N ARG A 8 -11.42 -27.52 39.94
CA ARG A 8 -10.46 -26.41 39.78
C ARG A 8 -9.59 -26.58 38.52
N ARG A 9 -9.15 -27.80 38.18
CA ARG A 9 -8.43 -28.10 36.92
C ARG A 9 -9.30 -27.85 35.71
N VAL A 10 -10.55 -28.28 35.71
CA VAL A 10 -11.49 -28.05 34.60
C VAL A 10 -11.77 -26.54 34.44
N GLN A 11 -11.93 -25.80 35.53
CA GLN A 11 -12.10 -24.33 35.48
C GLN A 11 -10.88 -23.62 34.89
N VAL A 12 -9.68 -24.02 35.28
CA VAL A 12 -8.42 -23.44 34.72
C VAL A 12 -8.31 -23.74 33.24
N ILE A 13 -8.57 -24.97 32.82
CA ILE A 13 -8.55 -25.35 31.40
C ILE A 13 -9.58 -24.54 30.60
N LEU A 14 -10.80 -24.41 31.10
CA LEU A 14 -11.84 -23.63 30.44
C LEU A 14 -11.45 -22.14 30.32
N LEU A 15 -10.91 -21.58 31.39
CA LEU A 15 -10.46 -20.18 31.41
C LEU A 15 -9.29 -19.95 30.44
N THR A 16 -8.36 -20.89 30.33
CA THR A 16 -7.28 -20.83 29.34
C THR A 16 -7.81 -20.91 27.90
N PHE A 17 -8.79 -21.77 27.65
CA PHE A 17 -9.42 -21.86 26.33
C PHE A 17 -10.15 -20.58 25.94
N VAL A 18 -10.89 -19.98 26.87
CA VAL A 18 -11.56 -18.69 26.66
C VAL A 18 -10.54 -17.58 26.42
N ALA A 19 -9.47 -17.52 27.19
CA ALA A 19 -8.41 -16.52 27.01
C ALA A 19 -7.72 -16.68 25.65
N LEU A 20 -7.43 -17.90 25.20
CA LEU A 20 -6.89 -18.18 23.87
C LEU A 20 -7.86 -17.76 22.75
N ALA A 21 -9.14 -18.06 22.86
CA ALA A 21 -10.15 -17.67 21.89
C ALA A 21 -10.24 -16.13 21.77
N VAL A 22 -10.30 -15.44 22.91
CA VAL A 22 -10.32 -13.97 22.96
C VAL A 22 -9.04 -13.39 22.35
N SER A 23 -7.87 -13.94 22.69
CA SER A 23 -6.58 -13.49 22.14
C SER A 23 -6.54 -13.67 20.62
N THR A 24 -7.02 -14.80 20.09
CA THR A 24 -7.08 -15.06 18.64
C THR A 24 -7.97 -14.03 17.93
N VAL A 25 -9.14 -13.73 18.48
CA VAL A 25 -10.05 -12.72 17.93
C VAL A 25 -9.43 -11.32 17.97
N LEU A 26 -8.75 -10.96 19.06
CA LEU A 26 -8.08 -9.66 19.19
C LEU A 26 -6.92 -9.52 18.20
N ILE A 27 -6.12 -10.58 18.02
CA ILE A 27 -5.04 -10.60 17.03
C ILE A 27 -5.62 -10.47 15.62
N GLY A 28 -6.68 -11.21 15.30
CA GLY A 28 -7.38 -11.09 14.01
C GLY A 28 -7.84 -9.67 13.74
N LYS A 29 -8.50 -9.02 14.71
CA LYS A 29 -8.94 -7.63 14.59
C LYS A 29 -7.78 -6.62 14.52
N ALA A 30 -6.70 -6.86 15.23
CA ALA A 30 -5.51 -6.01 15.16
C ALA A 30 -4.82 -6.09 13.78
N MET A 31 -4.89 -7.24 13.12
CA MET A 31 -4.35 -7.43 11.78
C MET A 31 -5.24 -6.87 10.66
N GLU A 32 -6.53 -6.68 10.87
CA GLU A 32 -7.44 -6.08 9.89
C GLU A 32 -7.09 -4.63 9.53
N GLY A 33 -6.36 -3.90 10.38
CA GLY A 33 -5.98 -2.51 10.16
C GLY A 33 -4.48 -2.26 9.91
N GLY A 34 -3.63 -3.30 9.91
CA GLY A 34 -2.18 -3.12 10.05
C GLY A 34 -1.30 -3.58 8.88
N ILE A 35 -1.82 -4.27 7.90
CA ILE A 35 -1.03 -4.69 6.74
C ILE A 35 -1.37 -3.78 5.57
N ASN A 36 -0.59 -2.69 5.45
CA ASN A 36 -0.62 -1.87 4.24
C ASN A 36 0.02 -2.68 3.11
N TYR A 37 -0.78 -3.46 2.40
CA TYR A 37 -0.33 -4.17 1.21
C TYR A 37 0.14 -3.18 0.17
N PHE A 38 1.35 -3.40 -0.34
CA PHE A 38 1.82 -2.70 -1.53
C PHE A 38 1.22 -3.39 -2.77
N ARG A 39 0.69 -2.61 -3.70
CA ARG A 39 0.20 -3.07 -4.99
C ARG A 39 0.76 -2.19 -6.09
N SER A 40 1.14 -2.81 -7.20
CA SER A 40 1.50 -2.07 -8.41
C SER A 40 0.24 -1.63 -9.17
N PRO A 41 0.33 -0.62 -10.04
CA PRO A 41 -0.76 -0.24 -10.95
C PRO A 41 -1.34 -1.41 -11.76
N SER A 42 -0.48 -2.30 -12.27
CA SER A 42 -0.92 -3.50 -13.00
C SER A 42 -1.72 -4.46 -12.12
N GLU A 43 -1.27 -4.73 -10.89
CA GLU A 43 -2.00 -5.58 -9.94
C GLU A 43 -3.38 -4.99 -9.58
N VAL A 44 -3.45 -3.67 -9.41
CA VAL A 44 -4.72 -2.97 -9.12
C VAL A 44 -5.67 -3.04 -10.32
N ALA A 45 -5.15 -2.98 -11.54
CA ALA A 45 -5.94 -3.09 -12.76
C ALA A 45 -6.46 -4.51 -12.98
N GLU A 46 -5.64 -5.54 -12.73
CA GLU A 46 -6.00 -6.95 -12.88
C GLU A 46 -6.95 -7.43 -11.78
N THR A 47 -6.66 -7.03 -10.55
CA THR A 47 -7.44 -7.45 -9.38
C THR A 47 -7.76 -6.23 -8.50
N PRO A 48 -8.80 -5.47 -8.85
CA PRO A 48 -9.19 -4.29 -8.08
C PRO A 48 -9.51 -4.64 -6.63
N PRO A 49 -8.86 -3.99 -5.66
CA PRO A 49 -9.18 -4.20 -4.25
C PRO A 49 -10.55 -3.60 -3.89
N PRO A 50 -11.22 -4.11 -2.83
CA PRO A 50 -12.48 -3.55 -2.40
C PRO A 50 -12.30 -2.09 -1.92
N PRO A 51 -13.31 -1.22 -2.10
CA PRO A 51 -13.22 0.21 -1.75
C PRO A 51 -12.93 0.49 -0.26
N THR A 52 -13.14 -0.51 0.60
CA THR A 52 -12.87 -0.43 2.04
C THR A 52 -11.42 -0.72 2.40
N GLU A 53 -10.65 -1.34 1.49
CA GLU A 53 -9.26 -1.70 1.72
C GLU A 53 -8.35 -0.48 1.61
N LEU A 54 -7.56 -0.26 2.66
CA LEU A 54 -6.49 0.73 2.65
C LEU A 54 -5.20 0.03 2.23
N PHE A 55 -4.59 0.48 1.14
CA PHE A 55 -3.36 -0.12 0.62
C PHE A 55 -2.38 0.95 0.13
N ARG A 56 -1.18 0.54 -0.20
CA ARG A 56 -0.17 1.40 -0.82
C ARG A 56 -0.06 1.10 -2.30
N ILE A 57 -0.11 2.14 -3.11
CA ILE A 57 0.21 2.06 -4.54
C ILE A 57 1.55 2.76 -4.79
N GLY A 58 2.37 2.19 -5.65
CA GLY A 58 3.63 2.82 -6.05
C GLY A 58 3.88 2.63 -7.53
N GLY A 59 4.52 3.62 -8.11
CA GLY A 59 4.85 3.65 -9.53
C GLY A 59 5.49 4.98 -9.90
N LEU A 60 5.64 5.20 -11.19
CA LEU A 60 6.08 6.49 -11.75
C LEU A 60 4.89 7.42 -11.95
N VAL A 61 5.06 8.68 -11.63
CA VAL A 61 4.07 9.72 -11.96
C VAL A 61 4.14 9.97 -13.47
N THR A 62 3.02 9.77 -14.15
CA THR A 62 2.94 9.93 -15.61
C THR A 62 3.17 11.38 -16.02
N VAL A 63 4.05 11.61 -16.99
CA VAL A 63 4.37 12.94 -17.53
C VAL A 63 3.13 13.59 -18.15
N GLY A 64 2.87 14.85 -17.83
CA GLY A 64 1.72 15.61 -18.33
C GLY A 64 0.39 15.26 -17.66
N SER A 65 0.42 14.45 -16.60
CA SER A 65 -0.79 14.04 -15.88
C SER A 65 -1.13 14.91 -14.67
N LEU A 66 -0.19 15.72 -14.19
CA LEU A 66 -0.32 16.52 -12.97
C LEU A 66 -1.22 17.73 -13.21
N VAL A 67 -2.40 17.73 -12.62
CA VAL A 67 -3.36 18.81 -12.66
C VAL A 67 -3.69 19.26 -11.25
N ARG A 68 -3.61 20.57 -11.02
CA ARG A 68 -4.03 21.18 -9.75
C ARG A 68 -5.44 21.73 -9.92
N GLY A 69 -6.36 21.18 -9.14
CA GLY A 69 -7.76 21.62 -9.10
C GLY A 69 -8.00 22.74 -8.08
N ALA A 70 -9.27 23.02 -7.81
CA ALA A 70 -9.68 23.90 -6.72
C ALA A 70 -9.52 23.19 -5.37
N ASP A 71 -9.47 23.97 -4.28
CA ASP A 71 -9.43 23.45 -2.89
C ASP A 71 -8.27 22.49 -2.58
N ASP A 72 -7.05 22.80 -3.06
CA ASP A 72 -5.84 22.00 -2.88
C ASP A 72 -5.98 20.54 -3.38
N GLN A 73 -6.95 20.28 -4.24
CA GLN A 73 -7.09 18.99 -4.88
C GLN A 73 -6.08 18.86 -6.02
N ILE A 74 -5.38 17.73 -6.03
CA ILE A 74 -4.35 17.42 -7.01
C ILE A 74 -4.72 16.10 -7.66
N MET A 75 -4.70 16.09 -8.99
CA MET A 75 -4.94 14.91 -9.80
C MET A 75 -3.70 14.60 -10.61
N PHE A 76 -3.34 13.32 -10.67
CA PHE A 76 -2.26 12.80 -11.49
C PHE A 76 -2.49 11.32 -11.77
N SER A 77 -1.63 10.71 -12.55
CA SER A 77 -1.68 9.28 -12.83
C SER A 77 -0.39 8.61 -12.46
N VAL A 78 -0.48 7.38 -11.97
CA VAL A 78 0.66 6.54 -11.59
C VAL A 78 0.69 5.31 -12.47
N THR A 79 1.87 4.98 -12.99
CA THR A 79 2.07 3.85 -13.89
C THR A 79 3.26 3.00 -13.45
N ASP A 80 3.22 1.71 -13.76
CA ASP A 80 4.35 0.76 -13.69
C ASP A 80 4.82 0.34 -15.09
N GLY A 81 4.31 1.00 -16.14
CA GLY A 81 4.57 0.66 -17.53
C GLY A 81 3.59 -0.38 -18.12
N GLY A 82 2.90 -1.15 -17.30
CA GLY A 82 1.87 -2.12 -17.72
C GLY A 82 0.46 -1.55 -17.61
N ALA A 83 0.18 -0.82 -16.53
CA ALA A 83 -1.10 -0.15 -16.31
C ALA A 83 -0.92 1.26 -15.77
N THR A 84 -1.99 2.04 -15.82
CA THR A 84 -2.01 3.42 -15.32
C THR A 84 -3.27 3.62 -14.49
N ILE A 85 -3.10 4.10 -13.26
CA ILE A 85 -4.19 4.35 -12.32
C ILE A 85 -4.28 5.86 -12.04
N PRO A 86 -5.45 6.48 -12.23
CA PRO A 86 -5.66 7.86 -11.85
C PRO A 86 -5.67 7.99 -10.33
N VAL A 87 -5.03 9.04 -9.83
CA VAL A 87 -4.88 9.37 -8.41
C VAL A 87 -5.45 10.74 -8.13
N VAL A 88 -6.19 10.85 -7.05
CA VAL A 88 -6.67 12.10 -6.48
C VAL A 88 -6.12 12.23 -5.07
N TYR A 89 -5.54 13.38 -4.80
CA TYR A 89 -5.01 13.72 -3.48
C TYR A 89 -5.47 15.13 -3.09
N THR A 90 -5.86 15.33 -1.84
CA THR A 90 -6.18 16.63 -1.30
C THR A 90 -5.19 16.96 -0.19
N GLY A 91 -4.39 18.00 -0.40
CA GLY A 91 -3.36 18.42 0.55
C GLY A 91 -2.11 18.94 -0.12
N VAL A 92 -1.07 19.14 0.68
CA VAL A 92 0.23 19.64 0.22
C VAL A 92 1.08 18.47 -0.25
N LEU A 93 1.55 18.53 -1.50
CA LEU A 93 2.51 17.57 -2.01
C LEU A 93 3.89 17.79 -1.36
N PRO A 94 4.68 16.71 -1.16
CA PRO A 94 6.08 16.87 -0.81
C PRO A 94 6.84 17.74 -1.83
N ASP A 95 7.84 18.49 -1.37
CA ASP A 95 8.62 19.43 -2.22
C ASP A 95 9.31 18.73 -3.40
N LEU A 96 9.62 17.43 -3.27
CA LEU A 96 10.28 16.62 -4.30
C LEU A 96 9.31 15.80 -5.16
N PHE A 97 8.00 16.02 -5.03
CA PHE A 97 7.03 15.36 -5.89
C PHE A 97 7.05 15.97 -7.29
N ALA A 98 7.41 15.19 -8.29
CA ALA A 98 7.45 15.61 -9.68
C ALA A 98 6.96 14.50 -10.61
N GLU A 99 6.61 14.89 -11.84
CA GLU A 99 6.36 13.95 -12.93
C GLU A 99 7.63 13.20 -13.29
N ASP A 100 7.47 11.98 -13.81
CA ASP A 100 8.55 11.03 -14.14
C ASP A 100 9.37 10.57 -12.93
N GLN A 101 8.86 10.76 -11.73
CA GLN A 101 9.50 10.28 -10.51
C GLN A 101 8.68 9.19 -9.82
N GLY A 102 9.41 8.32 -9.10
CA GLY A 102 8.82 7.26 -8.28
C GLY A 102 8.09 7.85 -7.07
N MET A 103 6.86 7.40 -6.84
CA MET A 103 6.09 7.76 -5.67
C MET A 103 5.45 6.54 -5.02
N ILE A 104 5.16 6.64 -3.74
CA ILE A 104 4.28 5.72 -3.02
C ILE A 104 3.16 6.55 -2.40
N GLY A 105 1.91 6.19 -2.68
CA GLY A 105 0.74 6.75 -2.04
C GLY A 105 0.01 5.71 -1.19
N GLN A 106 -0.55 6.11 -0.07
CA GLN A 106 -1.46 5.30 0.74
C GLN A 106 -2.89 5.80 0.55
N GLY A 107 -3.83 4.90 0.28
CA GLY A 107 -5.20 5.30 -0.01
C GLY A 107 -6.12 4.10 -0.30
N ARG A 108 -7.22 4.40 -0.96
CA ARG A 108 -8.25 3.42 -1.36
C ARG A 108 -8.58 3.57 -2.84
N LEU A 109 -9.01 2.48 -3.46
CA LEU A 109 -9.53 2.52 -4.82
C LEU A 109 -11.05 2.72 -4.79
N VAL A 110 -11.52 3.84 -5.31
CA VAL A 110 -12.95 4.18 -5.39
C VAL A 110 -13.32 4.45 -6.84
N ASN A 111 -14.22 3.65 -7.40
CA ASN A 111 -14.67 3.79 -8.79
C ASN A 111 -13.53 3.87 -9.84
N GLY A 112 -12.45 3.11 -9.62
CA GLY A 112 -11.31 3.09 -10.53
C GLY A 112 -10.30 4.22 -10.34
N THR A 113 -10.54 5.13 -9.39
CA THR A 113 -9.63 6.20 -9.01
C THR A 113 -9.03 5.91 -7.63
N PHE A 114 -7.74 6.08 -7.50
CA PHE A 114 -7.06 5.94 -6.21
C PHE A 114 -7.16 7.25 -5.42
N GLU A 115 -7.93 7.21 -4.35
CA GLU A 115 -8.06 8.33 -3.41
C GLU A 115 -6.94 8.23 -2.37
N ALA A 116 -5.88 9.03 -2.58
CA ALA A 116 -4.73 9.05 -1.68
C ALA A 116 -5.06 9.87 -0.42
N VAL A 117 -4.72 9.30 0.75
CA VAL A 117 -4.76 9.99 2.04
C VAL A 117 -3.38 10.51 2.45
N GLU A 118 -2.34 9.90 1.90
CA GLU A 118 -0.94 10.27 2.14
C GLU A 118 -0.11 9.98 0.90
N ILE A 119 0.82 10.88 0.58
CA ILE A 119 1.81 10.71 -0.48
C ILE A 119 3.19 10.79 0.13
N LEU A 120 4.00 9.77 -0.12
CA LEU A 120 5.38 9.64 0.32
C LEU A 120 6.28 9.82 -0.90
N ALA A 121 6.99 10.94 -0.97
CA ALA A 121 8.11 11.13 -1.87
C ALA A 121 9.40 11.15 -1.04
N LYS A 122 10.42 10.40 -1.43
CA LYS A 122 11.69 10.41 -0.69
C LYS A 122 12.62 11.51 -1.17
N HIS A 123 13.47 11.97 -0.25
CA HIS A 123 14.41 13.10 -0.40
C HIS A 123 15.58 12.87 -1.36
N ASP A 124 15.56 11.83 -2.18
CA ASP A 124 16.69 11.51 -3.05
C ASP A 124 16.20 11.44 -4.51
N GLU A 125 16.67 12.35 -5.36
CA GLU A 125 16.28 12.43 -6.78
C GLU A 125 16.67 11.16 -7.56
N THR A 126 17.58 10.34 -7.02
CA THR A 126 18.02 9.06 -7.58
C THR A 126 17.39 7.85 -6.86
N TYR A 127 16.67 8.05 -5.76
CA TYR A 127 16.13 6.95 -4.99
C TYR A 127 14.72 6.56 -5.45
N MET A 128 14.63 5.42 -6.09
CA MET A 128 13.37 4.76 -6.36
C MET A 128 13.10 3.69 -5.27
N PRO A 129 11.92 3.66 -4.64
CA PRO A 129 11.58 2.60 -3.70
C PRO A 129 11.75 1.22 -4.34
N LYS A 130 12.27 0.26 -3.57
CA LYS A 130 12.56 -1.09 -4.09
C LYS A 130 11.31 -1.75 -4.70
N GLU A 131 10.16 -1.53 -4.09
CA GLU A 131 8.88 -2.06 -4.54
C GLU A 131 8.49 -1.52 -5.92
N VAL A 132 8.79 -0.25 -6.19
CA VAL A 132 8.59 0.39 -7.50
C VAL A 132 9.59 -0.15 -8.52
N ILE A 133 10.86 -0.30 -8.14
CA ILE A 133 11.89 -0.91 -8.97
C ILE A 133 11.47 -2.33 -9.38
N ASP A 134 11.02 -3.14 -8.44
CA ASP A 134 10.61 -4.53 -8.69
C ASP A 134 9.40 -4.58 -9.63
N ALA A 135 8.43 -3.68 -9.48
CA ALA A 135 7.28 -3.56 -10.38
C ALA A 135 7.69 -3.15 -11.80
N LEU A 136 8.56 -2.17 -11.94
CA LEU A 136 9.07 -1.71 -13.24
C LEU A 136 9.95 -2.77 -13.93
N LYS A 137 10.76 -3.53 -13.16
CA LYS A 137 11.52 -4.66 -13.68
C LYS A 137 10.63 -5.77 -14.20
N ALA A 138 9.55 -6.08 -13.50
CA ALA A 138 8.59 -7.08 -13.93
C ALA A 138 7.93 -6.73 -15.27
N GLN A 139 7.77 -5.44 -15.57
CA GLN A 139 7.23 -4.93 -16.83
C GLN A 139 8.31 -4.65 -17.90
N GLY A 140 9.60 -4.81 -17.56
CA GLY A 140 10.71 -4.58 -18.50
C GLY A 140 10.96 -3.12 -18.87
N VAL A 141 10.45 -2.16 -18.08
CA VAL A 141 10.57 -0.70 -18.34
C VAL A 141 11.52 0.00 -17.34
N TYR A 142 12.19 -0.76 -16.47
CA TYR A 142 13.17 -0.19 -15.55
C TYR A 142 14.43 0.27 -16.29
N VAL A 143 14.76 1.54 -16.15
CA VAL A 143 16.04 2.13 -16.57
C VAL A 143 16.82 2.52 -15.33
N ASP A 144 18.03 1.99 -15.18
CA ASP A 144 18.90 2.31 -14.04
C ASP A 144 19.40 3.76 -14.17
N PRO A 145 19.13 4.64 -13.19
CA PRO A 145 19.61 6.03 -13.23
C PRO A 145 21.12 6.17 -13.20
N ASP A 146 21.85 5.16 -12.73
CA ASP A 146 23.33 5.15 -12.71
C ASP A 146 23.97 4.57 -13.99
N GLY A 147 23.20 4.34 -15.06
CA GLY A 147 23.72 3.96 -16.38
C GLY A 147 24.35 2.57 -16.47
N GLY A 148 24.04 1.69 -15.52
CA GLY A 148 24.45 0.29 -15.54
C GLY A 148 23.64 -0.50 -16.56
N ASN A 149 24.24 -0.82 -17.69
CA ASN A 149 23.71 -1.66 -18.75
C ASN A 149 22.93 -2.86 -18.21
N ALA A 150 21.71 -3.02 -18.71
CA ALA A 150 20.99 -4.28 -18.64
C ALA A 150 21.90 -5.39 -19.15
N VAL A 151 22.36 -6.24 -18.24
CA VAL A 151 23.07 -7.46 -18.61
C VAL A 151 22.02 -8.51 -18.97
N ASN A 152 22.16 -9.02 -20.17
CA ASN A 152 21.46 -10.16 -20.81
C ASN A 152 20.95 -11.23 -19.85
#